data_7594b70b34ba7b5048be36ab462fe56a
#
_entry.id   7594b70b34ba7b5048be36ab462fe56a
#
_cell.length_a   1.000
_cell.length_b   1.000
_cell.length_c   1.000
_cell.angle_alpha   90.00
_cell.angle_beta   90.00
_cell.angle_gamma   90.00
#
_symmetry.space_group_name_H-M   'P 1'
#
loop_
_entity.id
_entity.type
_entity.pdbx_description
1 polymer ?
#
loop_
_entity_poly.entity_id
_entity_poly.type
_entity_poly.pdbx_seq_one_letter_code
_entity_poly.pdbx_strand_id
1 'polypeptide(L)'
;AKGNRLAELRDILLGTVKTGFRELYPVRFPWLNSTQESAVNKVLCARDVAIVHGPPGTGKTTTLVEAIYETLHREPQVLVCAQSNMAVDWISEKLVDRGVNVLRIGNPTRVNDKMLSFTYERRFENHPLYPELWSIRVKN
;
A
#
# COMPACT_ATOMS: atom_id res chain seq x y z
N ALA A 1 2.66 -30.24 9.32
CA ALA A 1 2.15 -29.53 8.16
C ALA A 1 3.33 -28.92 7.40
N LYS A 2 3.41 -29.19 6.12
CA LYS A 2 4.36 -28.53 5.25
C LYS A 2 4.13 -27.02 5.38
N GLY A 3 5.22 -26.26 5.67
CA GLY A 3 5.16 -24.85 5.98
C GLY A 3 4.35 -24.06 4.96
N ASN A 4 3.38 -23.30 5.46
CA ASN A 4 2.69 -22.33 4.63
C ASN A 4 3.48 -21.01 4.64
N ARG A 5 3.16 -20.12 3.73
CA ARG A 5 3.82 -18.81 3.61
C ARG A 5 3.74 -17.98 4.89
N LEU A 6 2.64 -18.08 5.65
CA LEU A 6 2.47 -17.36 6.91
C LEU A 6 3.44 -17.84 7.99
N ALA A 7 3.70 -19.14 8.05
CA ALA A 7 4.69 -19.69 8.99
C ALA A 7 6.12 -19.23 8.66
N GLU A 8 6.47 -19.20 7.37
CA GLU A 8 7.76 -18.65 6.92
C GLU A 8 7.93 -17.18 7.29
N LEU A 9 6.92 -16.37 7.04
CA LEU A 9 6.92 -14.94 7.39
C LEU A 9 7.02 -14.73 8.90
N ARG A 10 6.30 -15.54 9.69
CA ARG A 10 6.40 -15.50 11.15
C ARG A 10 7.85 -15.75 11.60
N ASP A 11 8.50 -16.76 11.05
CA ASP A 11 9.85 -17.13 11.44
C ASP A 11 10.88 -16.05 11.06
N ILE A 12 10.67 -15.39 9.93
CA ILE A 12 11.46 -14.22 9.52
C ILE A 12 11.25 -13.05 10.50
N LEU A 13 10.00 -12.73 10.85
CA LEU A 13 9.67 -11.63 11.76
C LEU A 13 10.18 -11.88 13.20
N LEU A 14 10.23 -13.15 13.62
CA LEU A 14 10.80 -13.55 14.90
C LEU A 14 12.33 -13.62 14.87
N GLY A 15 12.96 -13.45 13.73
CA GLY A 15 14.41 -13.48 13.58
C GLY A 15 15.01 -14.88 13.59
N THR A 16 14.21 -15.95 13.52
CA THR A 16 14.69 -17.34 13.47
C THR A 16 15.16 -17.74 12.06
N VAL A 17 14.69 -17.04 11.04
CA VAL A 17 15.09 -17.22 9.64
C VAL A 17 15.51 -15.86 9.08
N LYS A 18 16.64 -15.81 8.39
CA LYS A 18 17.11 -14.58 7.75
C LYS A 18 16.31 -14.27 6.49
N THR A 19 15.95 -13.01 6.35
CA THR A 19 15.40 -12.50 5.08
C THR A 19 16.50 -12.39 4.02
N GLY A 20 16.09 -12.40 2.74
CA GLY A 20 17.01 -12.27 1.61
C GLY A 20 16.57 -11.16 0.65
N PHE A 21 17.51 -10.80 -0.23
CA PHE A 21 17.28 -9.82 -1.29
C PHE A 21 17.66 -10.44 -2.64
N ARG A 22 16.92 -10.04 -3.69
CA ARG A 22 17.25 -10.39 -5.06
C ARG A 22 18.27 -9.39 -5.62
N GLU A 23 19.09 -9.83 -6.55
CA GLU A 23 19.89 -8.93 -7.36
C GLU A 23 19.04 -8.43 -8.53
N LEU A 24 18.71 -7.15 -8.52
CA LEU A 24 18.00 -6.46 -9.58
C LEU A 24 18.80 -5.24 -10.03
N TYR A 25 18.61 -4.86 -11.27
CA TYR A 25 19.17 -3.58 -11.75
C TYR A 25 18.52 -2.43 -10.99
N PRO A 26 19.33 -1.48 -10.44
CA PRO A 26 18.80 -0.34 -9.71
C PRO A 26 17.90 0.52 -10.62
N VAL A 27 16.75 0.90 -10.09
CA VAL A 27 15.87 1.89 -10.72
C VAL A 27 16.30 3.28 -10.27
N ARG A 28 16.34 4.23 -11.21
CA ARG A 28 16.70 5.63 -10.94
C ARG A 28 15.47 6.48 -10.72
N PHE A 29 15.53 7.32 -9.68
CA PHE A 29 14.47 8.27 -9.32
C PHE A 29 15.08 9.66 -9.18
N PRO A 30 15.09 10.49 -10.26
CA PRO A 30 15.71 11.81 -10.22
C PRO A 30 15.14 12.76 -9.16
N TRP A 31 13.88 12.53 -8.74
CA TRP A 31 13.19 13.33 -7.72
C TRP A 31 13.44 12.86 -6.27
N LEU A 32 14.15 11.76 -6.09
CA LEU A 32 14.56 11.28 -4.77
C LEU A 32 16.04 11.60 -4.52
N ASN A 33 16.41 11.78 -3.26
CA ASN A 33 17.83 11.79 -2.91
C ASN A 33 18.43 10.38 -2.97
N SER A 34 19.74 10.26 -2.90
CA SER A 34 20.44 8.96 -3.04
C SER A 34 20.04 7.96 -1.95
N THR A 35 19.78 8.40 -0.75
CA THR A 35 19.36 7.54 0.36
C THR A 35 17.94 7.02 0.15
N GLN A 36 17.02 7.86 -0.28
CA GLN A 36 15.65 7.48 -0.62
C GLN A 36 15.61 6.53 -1.81
N GLU A 37 16.37 6.80 -2.86
CA GLU A 37 16.51 5.92 -4.03
C GLU A 37 17.02 4.54 -3.63
N SER A 38 18.05 4.50 -2.79
CA SER A 38 18.60 3.24 -2.25
C SER A 38 17.55 2.48 -1.43
N ALA A 39 16.77 3.16 -0.59
CA ALA A 39 15.71 2.54 0.20
C ALA A 39 14.62 1.93 -0.67
N VAL A 40 14.15 2.63 -1.70
CA VAL A 40 13.15 2.10 -2.65
C VAL A 40 13.71 0.86 -3.36
N ASN A 41 14.93 0.92 -3.87
CA ASN A 41 15.56 -0.23 -4.53
C ASN A 41 15.69 -1.44 -3.58
N LYS A 42 16.00 -1.22 -2.32
CA LYS A 42 16.03 -2.29 -1.31
C LYS A 42 14.66 -2.93 -1.12
N VAL A 43 13.60 -2.15 -1.05
CA VAL A 43 12.23 -2.67 -0.96
C VAL A 43 11.90 -3.53 -2.17
N LEU A 44 12.21 -3.06 -3.38
CA LEU A 44 11.95 -3.80 -4.61
C LEU A 44 12.75 -5.11 -4.71
N CYS A 45 13.93 -5.15 -4.13
CA CYS A 45 14.79 -6.35 -4.12
C CYS A 45 14.45 -7.33 -3.01
N ALA A 46 13.65 -6.95 -2.02
CA ALA A 46 13.30 -7.84 -0.91
C ALA A 46 12.53 -9.06 -1.40
N ARG A 47 12.92 -10.23 -0.91
CA ARG A 47 12.19 -11.47 -1.19
C ARG A 47 10.95 -11.59 -0.32
N ASP A 48 11.03 -11.13 0.93
CA ASP A 48 10.00 -11.34 1.92
C ASP A 48 9.69 -10.07 2.71
N VAL A 49 10.72 -9.45 3.30
CA VAL A 49 10.59 -8.31 4.21
C VAL A 49 11.70 -7.31 3.95
N ALA A 50 11.34 -6.03 3.93
CA ALA A 50 12.28 -4.91 4.00
C ALA A 50 11.83 -3.92 5.07
N ILE A 51 12.76 -3.38 5.83
CA ILE A 51 12.52 -2.36 6.85
C ILE A 51 13.15 -1.07 6.38
N VAL A 52 12.34 -0.02 6.27
CA VAL A 52 12.81 1.34 5.97
C VAL A 52 12.69 2.15 7.25
N HIS A 53 13.83 2.49 7.83
CA HIS A 53 13.91 3.29 9.06
C HIS A 53 14.51 4.66 8.77
N GLY A 54 13.99 5.67 9.45
CA GLY A 54 14.53 7.02 9.39
C GLY A 54 13.90 7.93 10.43
N PRO A 55 14.63 8.90 10.97
CA PRO A 55 14.08 9.88 11.91
C PRO A 55 13.01 10.76 11.25
N PRO A 56 12.20 11.52 12.04
CA PRO A 56 11.23 12.46 11.52
C PRO A 56 11.86 13.47 10.56
N GLY A 57 11.16 13.83 9.49
CA GLY A 57 11.62 14.83 8.51
C GLY A 57 12.61 14.32 7.46
N THR A 58 12.88 13.02 7.37
CA THR A 58 13.79 12.43 6.37
C THR A 58 13.11 12.03 5.07
N GLY A 59 11.81 12.33 4.91
CA GLY A 59 11.07 11.99 3.69
C GLY A 59 10.67 10.53 3.59
N LYS A 60 10.47 9.84 4.71
CA LYS A 60 10.04 8.42 4.73
C LYS A 60 8.74 8.18 3.98
N THR A 61 7.76 9.06 4.13
CA THR A 61 6.45 8.89 3.48
C THR A 61 6.57 9.06 1.97
N THR A 62 7.37 10.00 1.49
CA THR A 62 7.68 10.14 0.06
C THR A 62 8.36 8.88 -0.48
N THR A 63 9.31 8.33 0.26
CA THR A 63 9.98 7.07 -0.07
C THR A 63 8.99 5.91 -0.13
N LEU A 64 8.08 5.82 0.84
CA LEU A 64 7.05 4.77 0.90
C LEU A 64 6.08 4.85 -0.28
N VAL A 65 5.59 6.05 -0.60
CA VAL A 65 4.70 6.26 -1.76
C VAL A 65 5.38 5.81 -3.05
N GLU A 66 6.65 6.14 -3.24
CA GLU A 66 7.42 5.71 -4.39
C GLU A 66 7.60 4.18 -4.44
N ALA A 67 7.91 3.57 -3.31
CA ALA A 67 8.04 2.11 -3.20
C ALA A 67 6.72 1.40 -3.53
N ILE A 68 5.59 1.91 -3.06
CA ILE A 68 4.26 1.38 -3.39
C ILE A 68 3.98 1.51 -4.87
N TYR A 69 4.20 2.70 -5.43
CA TYR A 69 3.97 2.96 -6.85
C TYR A 69 4.79 2.02 -7.74
N GLU A 70 6.07 1.85 -7.46
CA GLU A 70 6.94 0.94 -8.21
C GLU A 70 6.57 -0.53 -8.02
N THR A 71 6.13 -0.91 -6.81
CA THR A 71 5.66 -2.27 -6.55
C THR A 71 4.42 -2.60 -7.37
N LEU A 72 3.51 -1.65 -7.58
CA LEU A 72 2.31 -1.83 -8.41
C LEU A 72 2.62 -2.06 -9.89
N HIS A 73 3.82 -1.74 -10.38
CA HIS A 73 4.24 -2.13 -11.72
C HIS A 73 4.62 -3.62 -11.82
N ARG A 74 4.82 -4.29 -10.69
CA ARG A 74 5.26 -5.68 -10.60
C ARG A 74 4.21 -6.60 -9.99
N GLU A 75 3.35 -6.05 -9.15
CA GLU A 75 2.32 -6.79 -8.41
C GLU A 75 0.93 -6.23 -8.74
N PRO A 76 -0.07 -7.09 -8.85
CA PRO A 76 -1.43 -6.65 -9.22
C PRO A 76 -2.12 -5.85 -8.12
N GLN A 77 -1.73 -6.07 -6.86
CA GLN A 77 -2.34 -5.41 -5.70
C GLN A 77 -1.30 -5.16 -4.61
N VAL A 78 -1.47 -4.07 -3.89
CA VAL A 78 -0.70 -3.73 -2.69
C VAL A 78 -1.66 -3.34 -1.58
N LEU A 79 -1.50 -3.94 -0.41
CA LEU A 79 -2.22 -3.55 0.80
C LEU A 79 -1.35 -2.62 1.62
N VAL A 80 -1.88 -1.44 1.92
CA VAL A 80 -1.19 -0.42 2.73
C VAL A 80 -1.94 -0.24 4.04
N CYS A 81 -1.23 -0.38 5.15
CA CYS A 81 -1.77 -0.21 6.50
C CYS A 81 -0.99 0.85 7.26
N ALA A 82 -1.68 1.62 8.07
CA ALA A 82 -1.08 2.58 8.99
C ALA A 82 -1.86 2.66 10.30
N GLN A 83 -1.21 3.17 11.34
CA GLN A 83 -1.82 3.27 12.67
C GLN A 83 -2.89 4.37 12.77
N SER A 84 -2.80 5.41 11.94
CA SER A 84 -3.75 6.52 11.96
C SER A 84 -4.50 6.66 10.63
N ASN A 85 -5.76 7.10 10.73
CA ASN A 85 -6.55 7.43 9.54
C ASN A 85 -5.91 8.56 8.73
N MET A 86 -5.29 9.53 9.40
CA MET A 86 -4.62 10.65 8.75
C MET A 86 -3.45 10.17 7.87
N ALA A 87 -2.65 9.21 8.35
CA ALA A 87 -1.55 8.65 7.58
C ALA A 87 -2.05 7.85 6.37
N VAL A 88 -3.09 7.05 6.55
CA VAL A 88 -3.72 6.30 5.44
C VAL A 88 -4.25 7.26 4.39
N ASP A 89 -4.96 8.31 4.78
CA ASP A 89 -5.53 9.30 3.87
C ASP A 89 -4.43 10.04 3.10
N TRP A 90 -3.37 10.45 3.78
CA TRP A 90 -2.26 11.15 3.16
C TRP A 90 -1.53 10.31 2.10
N ILE A 91 -1.23 9.04 2.43
CA ILE A 91 -0.61 8.11 1.48
C ILE A 91 -1.55 7.86 0.30
N SER A 92 -2.84 7.63 0.58
CA SER A 92 -3.86 7.41 -0.44
C SER A 92 -3.99 8.58 -1.41
N GLU A 93 -4.02 9.81 -0.89
CA GLU A 93 -4.05 11.02 -1.72
C GLU A 93 -2.86 11.12 -2.66
N LYS A 94 -1.66 10.86 -2.15
CA LYS A 94 -0.43 10.88 -2.96
C LYS A 94 -0.45 9.83 -4.07
N LEU A 95 -1.00 8.66 -3.80
CA LEU A 95 -1.14 7.61 -4.80
C LEU A 95 -2.21 7.96 -5.84
N VAL A 96 -3.34 8.52 -5.42
CA VAL A 96 -4.39 9.00 -6.34
C VAL A 96 -3.86 10.11 -7.25
N ASP A 97 -3.09 11.06 -6.72
CA ASP A 97 -2.47 12.13 -7.51
C ASP A 97 -1.52 11.58 -8.59
N ARG A 98 -1.00 10.38 -8.40
CA ARG A 98 -0.17 9.67 -9.40
C ARG A 98 -0.97 8.73 -10.31
N GLY A 99 -2.29 8.77 -10.25
CA GLY A 99 -3.18 7.97 -11.10
C GLY A 99 -3.38 6.53 -10.64
N VAL A 100 -3.02 6.20 -9.42
CA VAL A 100 -3.25 4.87 -8.85
C VAL A 100 -4.72 4.69 -8.49
N ASN A 101 -5.26 3.52 -8.82
CA ASN A 101 -6.61 3.14 -8.42
C ASN A 101 -6.62 2.69 -6.96
N VAL A 102 -7.07 3.55 -6.06
CA VAL A 102 -7.06 3.32 -4.61
C VAL A 102 -8.44 2.93 -4.11
N LEU A 103 -8.52 1.92 -3.26
CA LEU A 103 -9.69 1.62 -2.44
C LEU A 103 -9.37 1.95 -0.99
N ARG A 104 -10.10 2.92 -0.43
CA ARG A 104 -9.94 3.34 0.96
C ARG A 104 -10.87 2.52 1.86
N ILE A 105 -10.31 1.72 2.74
CA ILE A 105 -11.05 0.87 3.68
C ILE A 105 -10.95 1.49 5.08
N GLY A 106 -12.05 1.54 5.80
CA GLY A 106 -12.12 2.06 7.16
C GLY A 106 -13.47 2.69 7.46
N ASN A 107 -13.60 3.28 8.65
CA ASN A 107 -14.84 3.95 9.03
C ASN A 107 -15.03 5.23 8.19
N PRO A 108 -16.12 5.35 7.39
CA PRO A 108 -16.34 6.51 6.52
C PRO A 108 -16.38 7.85 7.26
N THR A 109 -16.78 7.86 8.53
CA THR A 109 -16.83 9.09 9.34
C THR A 109 -15.44 9.63 9.71
N ARG A 110 -14.40 8.83 9.55
CA ARG A 110 -13.01 9.16 9.87
C ARG A 110 -12.12 9.34 8.63
N VAL A 111 -12.71 9.23 7.46
CA VAL A 111 -12.04 9.46 6.18
C VAL A 111 -12.15 10.94 5.83
N ASN A 112 -11.08 11.57 5.34
CA ASN A 112 -11.15 12.96 4.93
C ASN A 112 -12.01 13.11 3.65
N ASP A 113 -12.49 14.33 3.41
CA ASP A 113 -13.44 14.60 2.30
C ASP A 113 -12.86 14.24 0.93
N LYS A 114 -11.56 14.47 0.72
CA LYS A 114 -10.88 14.17 -0.54
C LYS A 114 -10.87 12.67 -0.84
N MET A 115 -10.75 11.83 0.19
CA MET A 115 -10.69 10.38 0.04
C MET A 115 -12.06 9.68 0.17
N LEU A 116 -13.12 10.43 0.51
CA LEU A 116 -14.43 9.84 0.76
C LEU A 116 -15.00 9.10 -0.45
N SER A 117 -14.81 9.62 -1.66
CA SER A 117 -15.26 8.98 -2.91
C SER A 117 -14.50 7.67 -3.24
N PHE A 118 -13.35 7.43 -2.61
CA PHE A 118 -12.53 6.23 -2.80
C PHE A 118 -12.84 5.14 -1.77
N THR A 119 -13.77 5.37 -0.84
CA THR A 119 -14.22 4.36 0.11
C THR A 119 -15.02 3.26 -0.60
N TYR A 120 -15.02 2.07 0.01
CA TYR A 120 -15.81 0.94 -0.50
C TYR A 120 -17.29 1.29 -0.60
N GLU A 121 -17.84 1.95 0.44
CA GLU A 121 -19.24 2.33 0.51
C GLU A 121 -19.64 3.25 -0.65
N ARG A 122 -18.86 4.30 -0.91
CA ARG A 122 -19.13 5.24 -2.01
C ARG A 122 -18.92 4.61 -3.37
N ARG A 123 -17.91 3.77 -3.56
CA ARG A 123 -17.70 3.06 -4.82
C ARG A 123 -18.82 2.06 -5.09
N PHE A 124 -19.30 1.38 -4.05
CA PHE A 124 -20.43 0.46 -4.16
C PHE A 124 -21.70 1.21 -4.56
N GLU A 125 -22.03 2.32 -3.89
CA GLU A 125 -23.20 3.15 -4.18
C GLU A 125 -23.15 3.76 -5.60
N ASN A 126 -21.96 4.13 -6.08
CA ASN A 126 -21.77 4.71 -7.40
C ASN A 126 -21.59 3.68 -8.53
N HIS A 127 -21.65 2.40 -8.22
CA HIS A 127 -21.52 1.34 -9.23
C HIS A 127 -22.76 1.34 -10.16
N PRO A 128 -22.58 1.20 -11.48
CA PRO A 128 -23.71 1.22 -12.43
C PRO A 128 -24.82 0.21 -12.13
N LEU A 129 -24.49 -0.92 -11.52
CA LEU A 129 -25.44 -1.97 -11.14
C LEU A 129 -26.05 -1.78 -9.74
N TYR A 130 -25.68 -0.72 -9.03
CA TYR A 130 -26.18 -0.49 -7.67
C TYR A 130 -27.73 -0.41 -7.58
N PRO A 131 -28.44 0.28 -8.50
CA PRO A 131 -29.91 0.31 -8.46
C PRO A 131 -30.54 -1.08 -8.60
N GLU A 132 -29.96 -1.95 -9.42
CA GLU A 132 -30.45 -3.33 -9.58
C GLU A 132 -30.26 -4.14 -8.31
N LEU A 133 -29.08 -4.07 -7.69
CA LEU A 133 -28.78 -4.73 -6.42
C LEU A 133 -29.70 -4.25 -5.31
N TRP A 134 -29.96 -2.94 -5.25
CA TRP A 134 -30.88 -2.36 -4.28
C TRP A 134 -32.32 -2.87 -4.47
N SER A 135 -32.79 -2.95 -5.71
CA SER A 135 -34.13 -3.45 -6.03
C SER A 135 -34.33 -4.91 -5.59
N ILE A 136 -33.31 -5.73 -5.66
CA ILE A 136 -33.34 -7.12 -5.20
C ILE A 136 -33.39 -7.19 -3.68
N ARG A 137 -32.64 -6.33 -3.00
CA ARG A 137 -32.55 -6.30 -1.53
C ARG A 137 -33.84 -5.82 -0.85
N VAL A 138 -34.56 -4.91 -1.50
CA VAL A 138 -35.83 -4.37 -0.98
C VAL A 138 -37.02 -5.33 -1.19
N LYS A 139 -36.90 -6.28 -2.16
CA LYS A 139 -37.94 -7.27 -2.44
C LYS A 139 -37.89 -8.50 -1.52
N ASN A 140 -36.88 -8.65 -0.73
CA ASN A 140 -36.71 -9.70 0.27
C ASN A 140 -36.91 -9.16 1.69
#